data_bbc36b032ab38b8800be1e161de2a19c
#
_entry.id   bbc36b032ab38b8800be1e161de2a19c
#
_cell.length_a   1.000
_cell.length_b   1.000
_cell.length_c   1.000
_cell.angle_alpha   90.00
_cell.angle_beta   90.00
_cell.angle_gamma   90.00
#
_symmetry.space_group_name_H-M   'P 1'
#
loop_
_entity.id
_entity.type
_entity.pdbx_description
1 polymer ?
#
loop_
_entity_poly.entity_id
_entity_poly.type
_entity_poly.pdbx_seq_one_letter_code
_entity_poly.pdbx_strand_id
1 'polypeptide(L)'
;IGAGAAGVEVVLALRQCWPKRQLQLQMRQTQLPDEIEKILGECNIKLITNTEPWSGPSLLCTGSLGPKWLRDSGLPVNREGRVQTDNSLRVEGVEGIFASGDCAVIRGTNRPASGVWAVRAAKPLSQNLEASCRGDSLRQWRPQRHALQIVGTSQGTAWAQWWRWKSPATSALWKWKQRIDRQFMTGFTSSDMTQKELMGCRGCAAKVPAEPLRAALKRVNLGGRVEDAAELTRGKTVWLQSMDGFPALVSDPWLNGRLTTLHACSDLWASGANVRSAMATISLPMISGEEQQEWLVQTLAGIKSVLDEQGASLLGGHTMEARSSPPSTTSLGIQTILTINGTTNRHWHKSGMRPGDVLLISRPLGTGVLFAGAMIGETAPGYLDEALQKMNQSQHMLIEDIKILGSAIHACTDITGFGLLGHLGEMLAGSSELTVQIDSHAIPTYNGAMPLLKRGIKSTMAPYNQRAWELLGKKI
;
A
#
# COMPACT_ATOMS: atom_id res chain seq x y z
N ILE A 1 -1.21 30.77 10.61
CA ILE A 1 -2.49 31.38 10.98
C ILE A 1 -3.23 30.46 11.92
N GLY A 2 -3.64 30.96 13.10
CA GLY A 2 -4.37 30.24 14.14
C GLY A 2 -3.58 30.14 15.43
N ALA A 3 -4.09 30.79 16.49
CA ALA A 3 -3.43 30.87 17.80
C ALA A 3 -3.98 29.85 18.83
N GLY A 4 -4.57 28.78 18.37
CA GLY A 4 -4.84 27.63 19.23
C GLY A 4 -3.55 26.91 19.63
N ALA A 5 -3.65 25.92 20.55
CA ALA A 5 -2.49 25.18 21.06
C ALA A 5 -1.58 24.66 19.93
N ALA A 6 -2.16 24.12 18.86
CA ALA A 6 -1.41 23.63 17.70
C ALA A 6 -0.63 24.73 16.97
N GLY A 7 -1.24 25.90 16.75
CA GLY A 7 -0.57 27.03 16.08
C GLY A 7 0.59 27.60 16.89
N VAL A 8 0.41 27.69 18.21
CA VAL A 8 1.46 28.13 19.14
C VAL A 8 2.61 27.11 19.13
N GLU A 9 2.33 25.83 19.25
CA GLU A 9 3.36 24.78 19.25
C GLU A 9 4.13 24.74 17.95
N VAL A 10 3.44 24.83 16.81
CA VAL A 10 4.06 24.84 15.48
C VAL A 10 4.97 26.05 15.30
N VAL A 11 4.54 27.27 15.65
CA VAL A 11 5.39 28.44 15.46
C VAL A 11 6.62 28.43 16.37
N LEU A 12 6.52 27.88 17.58
CA LEU A 12 7.65 27.67 18.49
C LEU A 12 8.62 26.61 17.94
N ALA A 13 8.11 25.51 17.38
CA ALA A 13 8.94 24.53 16.71
C ALA A 13 9.64 25.09 15.47
N LEU A 14 8.94 25.90 14.67
CA LEU A 14 9.54 26.59 13.52
C LEU A 14 10.64 27.56 13.94
N ARG A 15 10.49 28.25 15.06
CA ARG A 15 11.55 29.11 15.62
C ARG A 15 12.80 28.32 15.97
N GLN A 16 12.64 27.12 16.48
CA GLN A 16 13.77 26.23 16.76
C GLN A 16 14.50 25.80 15.48
N CYS A 17 13.74 25.45 14.44
CA CYS A 17 14.30 25.09 13.14
C CYS A 17 14.90 26.28 12.38
N TRP A 18 14.34 27.48 12.55
CA TRP A 18 14.74 28.70 11.84
C TRP A 18 15.01 29.85 12.81
N PRO A 19 16.15 29.87 13.53
CA PRO A 19 16.42 30.83 14.60
C PRO A 19 16.43 32.29 14.14
N LYS A 20 16.79 32.55 12.89
CA LYS A 20 16.93 33.92 12.35
C LYS A 20 15.76 34.37 11.46
N ARG A 21 14.86 33.46 11.09
CA ARG A 21 13.78 33.77 10.14
C ARG A 21 12.68 34.59 10.84
N GLN A 22 12.13 35.58 10.13
CA GLN A 22 10.97 36.30 10.64
C GLN A 22 9.76 35.37 10.67
N LEU A 23 9.14 35.20 11.84
CA LEU A 23 7.95 34.39 12.07
C LEU A 23 6.84 35.26 12.65
N GLN A 24 5.62 35.01 12.16
CA GLN A 24 4.44 35.74 12.59
C GLN A 24 3.33 34.73 12.92
N LEU A 25 2.61 34.98 14.01
CA LEU A 25 1.41 34.23 14.38
C LEU A 25 0.18 35.15 14.24
N GLN A 26 -0.70 34.85 13.29
CA GLN A 26 -1.91 35.61 13.06
C GLN A 26 -3.07 35.04 13.87
N MET A 27 -3.78 35.88 14.61
CA MET A 27 -4.92 35.51 15.44
C MET A 27 -6.23 36.08 14.88
N ARG A 28 -7.31 35.32 15.01
CA ARG A 28 -8.68 35.81 14.86
C ARG A 28 -9.30 36.02 16.26
N GLN A 29 -9.28 37.21 16.81
CA GLN A 29 -10.06 37.65 17.99
C GLN A 29 -9.90 36.88 19.32
N THR A 30 -8.86 36.14 19.58
CA THR A 30 -8.67 35.49 20.89
C THR A 30 -7.46 36.10 21.57
N GLN A 31 -7.62 36.62 22.80
CA GLN A 31 -6.49 36.92 23.65
C GLN A 31 -5.77 35.64 24.03
N LEU A 32 -4.47 35.57 23.78
CA LEU A 32 -3.64 34.53 24.31
C LEU A 32 -3.45 34.74 25.81
N PRO A 33 -3.22 33.65 26.59
CA PRO A 33 -2.77 33.82 27.97
C PRO A 33 -1.45 34.62 28.01
N ASP A 34 -1.33 35.52 28.96
CA ASP A 34 -0.16 36.41 29.10
C ASP A 34 1.18 35.70 29.08
N GLU A 35 1.24 34.48 29.67
CA GLU A 35 2.42 33.62 29.67
C GLU A 35 2.81 33.17 28.27
N ILE A 36 1.83 32.87 27.39
CA ILE A 36 2.09 32.49 26.01
C ILE A 36 2.57 33.66 25.19
N GLU A 37 1.95 34.82 25.38
CA GLU A 37 2.39 36.08 24.74
C GLU A 37 3.82 36.42 25.12
N LYS A 38 4.17 36.25 26.42
CA LYS A 38 5.54 36.43 26.91
C LYS A 38 6.52 35.46 26.22
N ILE A 39 6.20 34.17 26.16
CA ILE A 39 7.05 33.17 25.50
C ILE A 39 7.24 33.50 24.01
N LEU A 40 6.17 33.87 23.31
CA LEU A 40 6.25 34.26 21.90
C LEU A 40 7.11 35.50 21.69
N GLY A 41 6.99 36.51 22.60
CA GLY A 41 7.84 37.69 22.61
C GLY A 41 9.32 37.38 22.83
N GLU A 42 9.64 36.55 23.83
CA GLU A 42 11.00 36.07 24.11
C GLU A 42 11.60 35.31 22.93
N CYS A 43 10.76 34.59 22.17
CA CYS A 43 11.14 33.90 20.95
C CYS A 43 11.15 34.78 19.70
N ASN A 44 10.94 36.10 19.83
CA ASN A 44 10.88 37.05 18.71
C ASN A 44 9.88 36.62 17.60
N ILE A 45 8.69 36.20 18.03
CA ILE A 45 7.57 35.83 17.15
C ILE A 45 6.54 36.96 17.22
N LYS A 46 6.28 37.59 16.07
CA LYS A 46 5.34 38.72 16.01
C LYS A 46 3.90 38.23 16.04
N LEU A 47 3.10 38.73 16.97
CA LEU A 47 1.65 38.53 17.02
C LEU A 47 0.95 39.55 16.13
N ILE A 48 0.03 39.11 15.29
CA ILE A 48 -0.78 39.95 14.42
C ILE A 48 -2.26 39.63 14.67
N THR A 49 -3.01 40.69 15.03
CA THR A 49 -4.46 40.58 15.28
C THR A 49 -5.32 40.99 14.08
N ASN A 50 -4.73 41.58 13.04
CA ASN A 50 -5.42 42.11 11.87
C ASN A 50 -5.41 41.13 10.71
N THR A 51 -6.49 41.20 9.90
CA THR A 51 -6.71 40.44 8.67
C THR A 51 -5.96 41.00 7.46
N GLU A 52 -4.81 41.64 7.65
CA GLU A 52 -4.01 42.10 6.52
C GLU A 52 -3.59 40.90 5.64
N PRO A 53 -3.74 41.03 4.32
CA PRO A 53 -3.37 39.94 3.41
C PRO A 53 -1.84 39.73 3.50
N TRP A 54 -1.46 38.51 3.84
CA TRP A 54 -0.07 38.08 3.85
C TRP A 54 0.31 37.49 2.48
N SER A 55 1.35 38.01 1.87
CA SER A 55 1.86 37.59 0.55
C SER A 55 2.92 36.47 0.61
N GLY A 56 3.36 36.07 1.79
CA GLY A 56 4.39 35.05 2.01
C GLY A 56 3.84 33.63 2.26
N PRO A 57 4.71 32.64 2.40
CA PRO A 57 4.32 31.28 2.77
C PRO A 57 3.55 31.27 4.09
N SER A 58 2.41 30.59 4.14
CA SER A 58 1.57 30.49 5.31
C SER A 58 1.19 29.06 5.64
N LEU A 59 1.11 28.75 6.94
CA LEU A 59 0.61 27.47 7.47
C LEU A 59 -0.67 27.74 8.24
N LEU A 60 -1.75 27.07 7.88
CA LEU A 60 -3.07 27.23 8.50
C LEU A 60 -3.24 26.25 9.66
N CYS A 61 -3.42 26.75 10.88
CA CYS A 61 -3.72 25.99 12.10
C CYS A 61 -5.07 26.44 12.69
N THR A 62 -6.10 26.52 11.86
CA THR A 62 -7.40 27.13 12.17
C THR A 62 -8.44 26.18 12.75
N GLY A 63 -8.03 24.99 13.13
CA GLY A 63 -8.93 23.91 13.56
C GLY A 63 -9.41 23.05 12.40
N SER A 64 -10.13 21.98 12.72
CA SER A 64 -10.68 21.03 11.74
C SER A 64 -12.19 21.24 11.58
N LEU A 65 -12.64 21.27 10.34
CA LEU A 65 -14.04 21.11 9.97
C LEU A 65 -14.23 19.68 9.44
N GLY A 66 -15.44 19.17 9.55
CA GLY A 66 -15.77 17.88 8.90
C GLY A 66 -15.60 18.01 7.38
N PRO A 67 -15.01 16.99 6.72
CA PRO A 67 -14.88 16.97 5.26
C PRO A 67 -16.23 17.15 4.57
N LYS A 68 -16.26 17.96 3.51
CA LYS A 68 -17.51 18.32 2.81
C LYS A 68 -18.27 17.08 2.30
N TRP A 69 -17.55 16.08 1.83
CA TRP A 69 -18.14 14.85 1.32
C TRP A 69 -19.01 14.09 2.34
N LEU A 70 -18.75 14.22 3.65
CA LEU A 70 -19.59 13.62 4.69
C LEU A 70 -21.03 14.14 4.64
N ARG A 71 -21.19 15.44 4.42
CA ARG A 71 -22.53 16.07 4.22
C ARG A 71 -23.12 15.64 2.89
N ASP A 72 -22.31 15.64 1.84
CA ASP A 72 -22.73 15.32 0.48
C ASP A 72 -23.15 13.83 0.35
N SER A 73 -22.67 12.96 1.24
CA SER A 73 -23.07 11.56 1.37
C SER A 73 -24.43 11.34 2.08
N GLY A 74 -25.11 12.41 2.50
CA GLY A 74 -26.40 12.30 3.19
C GLY A 74 -26.29 11.91 4.68
N LEU A 75 -25.07 11.86 5.26
CA LEU A 75 -24.90 11.58 6.67
C LEU A 75 -25.38 12.75 7.55
N PRO A 76 -25.92 12.48 8.74
CA PRO A 76 -26.32 13.53 9.67
C PRO A 76 -25.07 14.25 10.20
N VAL A 77 -24.89 15.52 9.84
CA VAL A 77 -23.75 16.32 10.25
C VAL A 77 -24.20 17.54 11.06
N ASN A 78 -23.34 18.02 11.98
CA ASN A 78 -23.53 19.26 12.69
C ASN A 78 -23.19 20.50 11.82
N ARG A 79 -23.26 21.71 12.40
CA ARG A 79 -22.92 22.97 11.71
C ARG A 79 -21.49 23.01 11.20
N GLU A 80 -20.58 22.29 11.85
CA GLU A 80 -19.15 22.21 11.49
C GLU A 80 -18.87 21.09 10.46
N GLY A 81 -19.90 20.41 9.96
CA GLY A 81 -19.77 19.32 9.00
C GLY A 81 -19.35 17.98 9.60
N ARG A 82 -19.33 17.84 10.93
CA ARG A 82 -18.95 16.59 11.61
C ARG A 82 -20.15 15.68 11.76
N VAL A 83 -19.94 14.39 11.51
CA VAL A 83 -20.96 13.35 11.60
C VAL A 83 -21.49 13.24 13.05
N GLN A 84 -22.80 13.22 13.21
CA GLN A 84 -23.44 13.08 14.52
C GLN A 84 -23.58 11.60 14.87
N THR A 85 -23.07 11.22 16.03
CA THR A 85 -23.15 9.85 16.55
C THR A 85 -23.88 9.82 17.89
N ASP A 86 -24.39 8.67 18.24
CA ASP A 86 -24.82 8.36 19.61
C ASP A 86 -23.61 8.06 20.52
N ASN A 87 -23.86 7.73 21.78
CA ASN A 87 -22.82 7.37 22.74
C ASN A 87 -22.13 6.03 22.44
N SER A 88 -22.63 5.22 21.54
CA SER A 88 -21.96 4.01 21.06
C SER A 88 -21.04 4.28 19.86
N LEU A 89 -20.91 5.53 19.44
CA LEU A 89 -20.18 5.97 18.26
C LEU A 89 -20.82 5.54 16.93
N ARG A 90 -22.06 5.03 16.97
CA ARG A 90 -22.84 4.72 15.77
C ARG A 90 -23.46 6.00 15.22
N VAL A 91 -23.45 6.16 13.90
CA VAL A 91 -24.07 7.30 13.22
C VAL A 91 -25.59 7.29 13.43
N GLU A 92 -26.15 8.42 13.81
CA GLU A 92 -27.57 8.52 14.10
C GLU A 92 -28.43 8.24 12.87
N GLY A 93 -29.41 7.36 13.02
CA GLY A 93 -30.36 7.03 11.96
C GLY A 93 -29.77 6.21 10.81
N VAL A 94 -28.53 5.72 10.92
CA VAL A 94 -27.86 4.91 9.90
C VAL A 94 -27.31 3.64 10.55
N GLU A 95 -27.72 2.50 10.07
CA GLU A 95 -27.22 1.21 10.55
C GLU A 95 -25.85 0.88 9.93
N GLY A 96 -25.00 0.20 10.70
CA GLY A 96 -23.70 -0.31 10.23
C GLY A 96 -22.61 0.77 10.05
N ILE A 97 -22.91 2.05 10.27
CA ILE A 97 -21.92 3.12 10.15
C ILE A 97 -21.54 3.67 11.52
N PHE A 98 -20.23 3.71 11.78
CA PHE A 98 -19.63 4.27 12.98
C PHE A 98 -18.70 5.42 12.61
N ALA A 99 -18.56 6.41 13.49
CA ALA A 99 -17.67 7.54 13.28
C ALA A 99 -17.03 8.00 14.59
N SER A 100 -15.76 8.38 14.54
CA SER A 100 -15.02 8.92 15.68
C SER A 100 -13.91 9.88 15.25
N GLY A 101 -13.21 10.47 16.19
CA GLY A 101 -12.15 11.45 15.92
C GLY A 101 -12.69 12.81 15.50
N ASP A 102 -11.88 13.54 14.73
CA ASP A 102 -12.17 14.93 14.36
C ASP A 102 -13.30 15.10 13.34
N CYS A 103 -13.66 14.01 12.63
CA CYS A 103 -14.76 14.00 11.67
C CYS A 103 -16.13 13.73 12.32
N ALA A 104 -16.18 13.39 13.62
CA ALA A 104 -17.39 12.99 14.31
C ALA A 104 -17.62 13.78 15.60
N VAL A 105 -18.89 13.85 16.05
CA VAL A 105 -19.29 14.43 17.32
C VAL A 105 -20.45 13.63 17.92
N ILE A 106 -20.33 13.29 19.20
CA ILE A 106 -21.46 12.68 19.93
C ILE A 106 -22.53 13.75 20.14
N ARG A 107 -23.76 13.46 19.73
CA ARG A 107 -24.89 14.40 19.83
C ARG A 107 -25.06 14.92 21.26
N GLY A 108 -25.35 16.20 21.39
CA GLY A 108 -25.52 16.87 22.69
C GLY A 108 -24.21 17.13 23.43
N THR A 109 -23.04 16.81 22.83
CA THR A 109 -21.75 17.18 23.42
C THR A 109 -21.12 18.32 22.64
N ASN A 110 -20.61 19.33 23.35
CA ASN A 110 -19.87 20.44 22.75
C ASN A 110 -18.37 20.26 23.05
N ARG A 111 -17.68 19.43 22.26
CA ARG A 111 -16.25 19.16 22.44
C ARG A 111 -15.47 19.63 21.23
N PRO A 112 -14.36 20.34 21.47
CA PRO A 112 -13.44 20.65 20.37
C PRO A 112 -12.81 19.37 19.82
N ALA A 113 -12.47 19.38 18.55
CA ALA A 113 -11.66 18.33 17.95
C ALA A 113 -10.31 18.24 18.65
N SER A 114 -9.92 17.03 19.06
CA SER A 114 -8.63 16.79 19.72
C SER A 114 -8.23 15.33 19.64
N GLY A 115 -6.96 15.09 19.35
CA GLY A 115 -6.37 13.75 19.29
C GLY A 115 -6.57 12.91 20.55
N VAL A 116 -6.69 13.55 21.73
CA VAL A 116 -6.91 12.83 23.00
C VAL A 116 -8.23 12.06 22.98
N TRP A 117 -9.31 12.66 22.47
CA TRP A 117 -10.60 11.95 22.36
C TRP A 117 -10.59 10.94 21.24
N ALA A 118 -9.94 11.24 20.11
CA ALA A 118 -9.79 10.30 19.01
C ALA A 118 -9.10 9.01 19.46
N VAL A 119 -7.96 9.12 20.14
CA VAL A 119 -7.22 7.96 20.67
C VAL A 119 -8.04 7.18 21.69
N ARG A 120 -8.75 7.86 22.60
CA ARG A 120 -9.57 7.21 23.61
C ARG A 120 -10.84 6.57 23.07
N ALA A 121 -11.34 7.05 21.94
CA ALA A 121 -12.48 6.46 21.24
C ALA A 121 -12.12 5.14 20.54
N ALA A 122 -10.86 4.88 20.25
CA ALA A 122 -10.43 3.72 19.47
C ALA A 122 -10.88 2.38 20.10
N LYS A 123 -10.66 2.20 21.41
CA LYS A 123 -11.06 0.96 22.09
C LYS A 123 -12.59 0.75 22.14
N PRO A 124 -13.43 1.72 22.59
CA PRO A 124 -14.87 1.54 22.53
C PRO A 124 -15.39 1.40 21.10
N LEU A 125 -14.80 2.07 20.11
CA LEU A 125 -15.15 1.91 18.70
C LEU A 125 -14.89 0.49 18.21
N SER A 126 -13.69 -0.06 18.44
CA SER A 126 -13.35 -1.44 18.07
C SER A 126 -14.30 -2.45 18.68
N GLN A 127 -14.60 -2.31 19.98
CA GLN A 127 -15.54 -3.20 20.68
C GLN A 127 -16.97 -3.12 20.11
N ASN A 128 -17.41 -1.91 19.73
CA ASN A 128 -18.73 -1.73 19.17
C ASN A 128 -18.85 -2.19 17.72
N LEU A 129 -17.77 -2.07 16.93
CA LEU A 129 -17.72 -2.66 15.60
C LEU A 129 -17.82 -4.18 15.67
N GLU A 130 -17.04 -4.81 16.56
CA GLU A 130 -17.10 -6.26 16.78
C GLU A 130 -18.48 -6.71 17.28
N ALA A 131 -19.05 -6.02 18.26
CA ALA A 131 -20.41 -6.30 18.76
C ALA A 131 -21.47 -6.15 17.66
N SER A 132 -21.35 -5.11 16.83
CA SER A 132 -22.26 -4.90 15.69
C SER A 132 -22.20 -6.04 14.67
N CYS A 133 -21.00 -6.54 14.36
CA CYS A 133 -20.83 -7.68 13.45
C CYS A 133 -21.43 -8.98 14.01
N ARG A 134 -21.45 -9.14 15.34
CA ARG A 134 -22.05 -10.31 16.02
C ARG A 134 -23.53 -10.17 16.31
N GLY A 135 -24.11 -9.00 16.10
CA GLY A 135 -25.49 -8.71 16.50
C GLY A 135 -25.67 -8.46 18.00
N ASP A 136 -24.56 -8.21 18.74
CA ASP A 136 -24.56 -7.96 20.16
C ASP A 136 -24.96 -6.52 20.51
N SER A 137 -25.28 -6.26 21.78
CA SER A 137 -25.59 -4.93 22.29
C SER A 137 -24.35 -4.02 22.32
N LEU A 138 -24.51 -2.77 21.84
CA LEU A 138 -23.42 -1.79 21.78
C LEU A 138 -23.15 -1.15 23.14
N ARG A 139 -21.89 -0.96 23.48
CA ARG A 139 -21.43 -0.26 24.69
C ARG A 139 -21.58 1.24 24.57
N GLN A 140 -22.10 1.88 25.61
CA GLN A 140 -22.16 3.33 25.70
C GLN A 140 -20.83 3.89 26.20
N TRP A 141 -20.20 4.77 25.41
CA TRP A 141 -18.98 5.44 25.79
C TRP A 141 -19.27 6.88 26.27
N ARG A 142 -18.83 7.19 27.47
CA ARG A 142 -18.91 8.53 28.06
C ARG A 142 -17.50 9.12 28.12
N PRO A 143 -17.09 9.91 27.11
CA PRO A 143 -15.78 10.53 27.14
C PRO A 143 -15.65 11.56 28.26
N GLN A 144 -14.44 11.70 28.76
CA GLN A 144 -14.11 12.69 29.80
C GLN A 144 -14.44 14.12 29.35
N ARG A 145 -14.77 15.00 30.31
CA ARG A 145 -15.11 16.39 30.03
C ARG A 145 -13.91 17.25 29.63
N HIS A 146 -12.75 17.00 30.19
CA HIS A 146 -11.53 17.81 29.97
C HIS A 146 -10.38 16.92 29.54
N ALA A 147 -9.59 17.40 28.59
CA ALA A 147 -8.36 16.75 28.14
C ALA A 147 -7.15 17.49 28.75
N LEU A 148 -6.14 16.74 29.17
CA LEU A 148 -4.84 17.30 29.48
C LEU A 148 -4.16 17.72 28.18
N GLN A 149 -3.75 18.99 28.09
CA GLN A 149 -2.98 19.53 26.98
C GLN A 149 -1.57 19.82 27.46
N ILE A 150 -0.58 19.28 26.76
CA ILE A 150 0.84 19.54 27.04
C ILE A 150 1.41 20.21 25.79
N VAL A 151 1.83 21.46 25.91
CA VAL A 151 2.33 22.26 24.80
C VAL A 151 3.83 22.47 24.97
N GLY A 152 4.60 22.09 23.94
CA GLY A 152 6.05 22.26 23.92
C GLY A 152 6.45 23.72 23.63
N THR A 153 7.57 24.15 24.22
CA THR A 153 8.22 25.42 23.90
C THR A 153 9.45 25.21 23.03
N SER A 154 10.00 26.29 22.47
CA SER A 154 11.23 26.25 21.67
C SER A 154 12.51 25.97 22.49
N GLN A 155 12.43 25.94 23.82
CA GLN A 155 13.57 25.82 24.72
C GLN A 155 13.72 24.45 25.39
N GLY A 156 13.06 23.41 24.86
CA GLY A 156 13.10 22.08 25.46
C GLY A 156 12.33 21.97 26.78
N THR A 157 11.34 22.81 26.99
CA THR A 157 10.39 22.81 28.09
C THR A 157 8.97 22.63 27.57
N ALA A 158 8.04 22.25 28.42
CA ALA A 158 6.62 22.20 28.10
C ALA A 158 5.81 22.64 29.30
N TRP A 159 4.65 23.22 29.05
CA TRP A 159 3.64 23.52 30.05
C TRP A 159 2.42 22.62 29.82
N ALA A 160 1.70 22.36 30.93
CA ALA A 160 0.49 21.55 30.89
C ALA A 160 -0.72 22.35 31.34
N GLN A 161 -1.86 22.07 30.69
CA GLN A 161 -3.14 22.65 31.06
C GLN A 161 -4.21 21.56 31.18
N TRP A 162 -4.92 21.55 32.30
CA TRP A 162 -6.06 20.69 32.52
C TRP A 162 -7.21 21.46 33.15
N TRP A 163 -8.26 21.67 32.42
CA TRP A 163 -9.39 22.51 32.81
C TRP A 163 -8.92 23.94 33.20
N ARG A 164 -9.03 24.31 34.49
CA ARG A 164 -8.59 25.61 35.02
C ARG A 164 -7.15 25.61 35.56
N TRP A 165 -6.57 24.42 35.70
CA TRP A 165 -5.21 24.28 36.22
C TRP A 165 -4.18 24.41 35.09
N LYS A 166 -3.14 25.21 35.37
CA LYS A 166 -2.00 25.37 34.48
C LYS A 166 -0.72 25.14 35.26
N SER A 167 0.27 24.52 34.64
CA SER A 167 1.60 24.34 35.19
C SER A 167 2.57 25.38 34.61
N PRO A 168 3.66 25.73 35.31
CA PRO A 168 4.80 26.41 34.71
C PRO A 168 5.46 25.50 33.63
N ALA A 169 6.18 26.14 32.71
CA ALA A 169 6.94 25.41 31.70
C ALA A 169 8.17 24.73 32.33
N THR A 170 8.29 23.40 32.20
CA THR A 170 9.39 22.64 32.78
C THR A 170 9.97 21.61 31.79
N SER A 171 11.26 21.28 31.97
CA SER A 171 11.92 20.24 31.19
C SER A 171 11.39 18.82 31.51
N ALA A 172 10.87 18.62 32.73
CA ALA A 172 10.24 17.36 33.13
C ALA A 172 8.97 17.09 32.30
N LEU A 173 8.11 18.10 32.12
CA LEU A 173 6.91 18.00 31.29
C LEU A 173 7.27 17.80 29.81
N TRP A 174 8.35 18.41 29.34
CA TRP A 174 8.85 18.17 28.00
C TRP A 174 9.27 16.71 27.79
N LYS A 175 10.07 16.16 28.71
CA LYS A 175 10.46 14.74 28.67
C LYS A 175 9.24 13.81 28.74
N TRP A 176 8.24 14.15 29.54
CA TRP A 176 7.00 13.38 29.63
C TRP A 176 6.19 13.46 28.33
N LYS A 177 6.02 14.65 27.74
CA LYS A 177 5.40 14.82 26.42
C LYS A 177 6.11 13.99 25.37
N GLN A 178 7.43 14.08 25.26
CA GLN A 178 8.22 13.32 24.31
C GLN A 178 8.06 11.79 24.49
N ARG A 179 7.90 11.32 25.73
CA ARG A 179 7.65 9.90 26.01
C ARG A 179 6.26 9.49 25.50
N ILE A 180 5.23 10.27 25.75
CA ILE A 180 3.88 10.03 25.27
C ILE A 180 3.86 10.02 23.74
N ASP A 181 4.44 11.05 23.11
CA ASP A 181 4.48 11.19 21.65
C ASP A 181 5.24 10.04 21.00
N ARG A 182 6.39 9.62 21.56
CA ARG A 182 7.13 8.45 21.06
C ARG A 182 6.34 7.15 21.23
N GLN A 183 5.72 6.94 22.39
CA GLN A 183 4.91 5.75 22.62
C GLN A 183 3.70 5.68 21.69
N PHE A 184 3.09 6.84 21.37
CA PHE A 184 2.03 6.93 20.40
C PHE A 184 2.55 6.65 18.98
N MET A 185 3.65 7.29 18.60
CA MET A 185 4.26 7.10 17.27
C MET A 185 4.80 5.69 17.06
N THR A 186 5.31 5.01 18.09
CA THR A 186 5.72 3.59 18.01
C THR A 186 4.56 2.66 17.69
N GLY A 187 3.34 3.03 18.02
CA GLY A 187 2.13 2.28 17.61
C GLY A 187 1.81 2.41 16.11
N PHE A 188 2.28 3.50 15.45
CA PHE A 188 2.14 3.73 14.00
C PHE A 188 3.39 3.37 13.20
N THR A 189 4.55 3.58 13.78
CA THR A 189 5.76 2.90 13.33
C THR A 189 5.65 1.50 13.89
N SER A 190 4.90 0.62 13.19
CA SER A 190 5.07 -0.80 13.40
C SER A 190 6.57 -1.02 13.51
N SER A 191 6.99 -1.67 14.54
CA SER A 191 8.37 -1.80 15.03
C SER A 191 9.44 -2.14 13.99
N ASP A 192 9.07 -2.38 12.76
CA ASP A 192 9.93 -2.79 11.67
C ASP A 192 10.22 -1.72 10.61
N MET A 193 9.52 -0.57 10.62
CA MET A 193 9.82 0.51 9.67
C MET A 193 11.10 1.28 10.01
N THR A 194 11.64 1.13 11.22
CA THR A 194 12.93 1.73 11.64
C THR A 194 14.11 0.77 11.57
N GLN A 195 13.88 -0.51 11.43
CA GLN A 195 14.89 -1.42 10.92
C GLN A 195 14.97 -1.21 9.42
N LYS A 196 15.98 -0.49 8.98
CA LYS A 196 16.43 -0.36 7.60
C LYS A 196 16.81 -1.72 6.95
N GLU A 197 16.49 -2.81 7.59
CA GLU A 197 16.60 -4.17 7.10
C GLU A 197 15.27 -4.57 6.47
N LEU A 198 15.10 -4.10 5.21
CA LEU A 198 14.59 -4.96 4.15
C LEU A 198 13.24 -5.63 4.43
N MET A 199 12.18 -4.86 4.64
CA MET A 199 10.89 -5.37 4.17
C MET A 199 10.96 -5.47 2.65
N GLY A 200 11.27 -6.66 2.14
CA GLY A 200 11.25 -6.92 0.71
C GLY A 200 9.85 -6.67 0.14
N CYS A 201 9.77 -6.12 -1.06
CA CYS A 201 8.50 -6.01 -1.78
C CYS A 201 7.85 -7.39 -1.82
N ARG A 202 6.55 -7.43 -1.59
CA ARG A 202 5.71 -8.62 -1.72
C ARG A 202 5.34 -8.84 -3.18
N GLY A 203 4.59 -9.89 -3.48
CA GLY A 203 4.22 -10.23 -4.84
C GLY A 203 5.39 -10.83 -5.61
N CYS A 204 5.45 -10.60 -6.92
CA CYS A 204 6.47 -11.15 -7.80
C CYS A 204 7.91 -10.73 -7.44
N ALA A 205 8.09 -9.65 -6.69
CA ALA A 205 9.39 -9.23 -6.18
C ALA A 205 9.93 -10.12 -5.03
N ALA A 206 9.15 -11.06 -4.53
CA ALA A 206 9.58 -12.07 -3.55
C ALA A 206 10.29 -13.28 -4.19
N LYS A 207 10.45 -13.30 -5.51
CA LYS A 207 11.19 -14.37 -6.21
C LYS A 207 12.66 -14.41 -5.80
N VAL A 208 13.23 -15.61 -5.78
CA VAL A 208 14.68 -15.78 -5.62
C VAL A 208 15.37 -15.15 -6.84
N PRO A 209 16.46 -14.39 -6.65
CA PRO A 209 17.23 -13.82 -7.77
C PRO A 209 17.68 -14.88 -8.77
N ALA A 210 17.72 -14.51 -10.04
CA ALA A 210 18.03 -15.46 -11.13
C ALA A 210 19.41 -16.13 -11.00
N GLU A 211 20.41 -15.43 -10.48
CA GLU A 211 21.78 -15.97 -10.36
C GLU A 211 21.88 -17.11 -9.34
N PRO A 212 21.43 -16.98 -8.08
CA PRO A 212 21.40 -18.10 -7.12
C PRO A 212 20.56 -19.29 -7.63
N LEU A 213 19.41 -19.02 -8.28
CA LEU A 213 18.57 -20.06 -8.84
C LEU A 213 19.28 -20.84 -9.93
N ARG A 214 19.90 -20.17 -10.90
CA ARG A 214 20.68 -20.81 -11.98
C ARG A 214 21.84 -21.63 -11.42
N ALA A 215 22.56 -21.10 -10.42
CA ALA A 215 23.65 -21.82 -9.77
C ALA A 215 23.17 -23.11 -9.09
N ALA A 216 22.03 -23.06 -8.38
CA ALA A 216 21.43 -24.21 -7.75
C ALA A 216 21.00 -25.27 -8.77
N LEU A 217 20.26 -24.86 -9.80
CA LEU A 217 19.79 -25.77 -10.88
C LEU A 217 20.98 -26.45 -11.59
N LYS A 218 22.07 -25.70 -11.88
CA LYS A 218 23.28 -26.25 -12.48
C LYS A 218 23.93 -27.33 -11.61
N ARG A 219 23.99 -27.11 -10.30
CA ARG A 219 24.59 -28.07 -9.36
C ARG A 219 23.85 -29.40 -9.28
N VAL A 220 22.55 -29.40 -9.53
CA VAL A 220 21.72 -30.64 -9.51
C VAL A 220 21.38 -31.16 -10.91
N ASN A 221 22.06 -30.64 -11.94
CA ASN A 221 21.86 -31.02 -13.35
C ASN A 221 20.41 -30.84 -13.85
N LEU A 222 19.69 -29.88 -13.32
CA LEU A 222 18.35 -29.48 -13.76
C LEU A 222 18.42 -28.23 -14.67
N GLY A 223 19.42 -28.15 -15.54
CA GLY A 223 19.52 -27.13 -16.58
C GLY A 223 18.68 -27.56 -17.79
N GLY A 224 17.66 -26.80 -18.10
CA GLY A 224 16.79 -27.03 -19.26
C GLY A 224 16.60 -25.75 -20.08
N ARG A 225 15.73 -25.83 -21.10
CA ARG A 225 15.28 -24.66 -21.86
C ARG A 225 14.51 -23.72 -20.93
N VAL A 226 14.81 -22.44 -20.98
CA VAL A 226 14.11 -21.43 -20.17
C VAL A 226 12.83 -21.05 -20.94
N GLU A 227 11.70 -21.56 -20.50
CA GLU A 227 10.37 -21.26 -21.03
C GLU A 227 9.46 -20.81 -19.89
N ASP A 228 8.36 -20.10 -20.22
CA ASP A 228 7.36 -19.66 -19.21
C ASP A 228 6.55 -20.85 -18.69
N ALA A 229 6.23 -21.82 -19.56
CA ALA A 229 5.51 -23.02 -19.20
C ALA A 229 6.20 -24.29 -19.70
N ALA A 230 6.12 -25.34 -18.88
CA ALA A 230 6.68 -26.65 -19.22
C ALA A 230 5.71 -27.45 -20.10
N GLU A 231 6.24 -28.10 -21.16
CA GLU A 231 5.48 -29.05 -21.99
C GLU A 231 5.32 -30.39 -21.27
N LEU A 232 4.09 -30.82 -21.05
CA LEU A 232 3.75 -32.12 -20.48
C LEU A 232 3.58 -33.19 -21.54
N THR A 233 2.99 -32.83 -22.70
CA THR A 233 2.74 -33.76 -23.82
C THR A 233 3.03 -33.06 -25.13
N ARG A 234 3.50 -33.87 -26.14
CA ARG A 234 3.72 -33.42 -27.51
C ARG A 234 2.72 -34.07 -28.44
N GLY A 235 2.15 -33.31 -29.36
CA GLY A 235 1.18 -33.77 -30.33
C GLY A 235 0.46 -32.62 -31.03
N LYS A 236 -0.70 -32.90 -31.62
CA LYS A 236 -1.53 -31.82 -32.22
C LYS A 236 -2.01 -30.83 -31.18
N THR A 237 -2.28 -31.28 -29.97
CA THR A 237 -2.59 -30.43 -28.81
C THR A 237 -1.48 -30.60 -27.78
N VAL A 238 -0.83 -29.51 -27.45
CA VAL A 238 0.25 -29.47 -26.45
C VAL A 238 -0.35 -29.11 -25.10
N TRP A 239 -0.08 -29.91 -24.08
CA TRP A 239 -0.39 -29.59 -22.71
C TRP A 239 0.79 -28.89 -22.07
N LEU A 240 0.51 -27.76 -21.46
CA LEU A 240 1.47 -26.92 -20.76
C LEU A 240 1.09 -26.80 -19.28
N GLN A 241 2.10 -26.66 -18.44
CA GLN A 241 1.96 -26.44 -17.00
C GLN A 241 2.93 -25.36 -16.54
N SER A 242 2.44 -24.48 -15.69
CA SER A 242 3.26 -23.54 -14.94
C SER A 242 2.87 -23.54 -13.46
N MET A 243 3.76 -23.08 -12.62
CA MET A 243 3.53 -22.89 -11.19
C MET A 243 4.08 -21.55 -10.76
N ASP A 244 3.19 -20.69 -10.28
CA ASP A 244 3.60 -19.40 -9.74
C ASP A 244 2.74 -18.98 -8.54
N GLY A 245 3.23 -18.02 -7.78
CA GLY A 245 2.55 -17.46 -6.61
C GLY A 245 3.46 -16.57 -5.80
N PHE A 246 2.88 -15.90 -4.82
CA PHE A 246 3.61 -14.98 -3.98
C PHE A 246 2.92 -14.75 -2.62
N PRO A 247 3.66 -14.22 -1.62
CA PRO A 247 3.06 -13.70 -0.40
C PRO A 247 2.07 -12.58 -0.71
N ALA A 248 1.05 -12.43 0.12
CA ALA A 248 -0.01 -11.44 -0.08
C ALA A 248 0.53 -10.06 -0.52
N LEU A 249 0.13 -9.64 -1.72
CA LEU A 249 0.46 -8.33 -2.28
C LEU A 249 -0.41 -7.24 -1.65
N VAL A 250 -1.66 -7.57 -1.38
CA VAL A 250 -2.67 -6.71 -0.76
C VAL A 250 -3.32 -7.44 0.42
N SER A 251 -3.90 -6.69 1.35
CA SER A 251 -4.55 -7.27 2.54
C SER A 251 -5.96 -7.82 2.28
N ASP A 252 -6.59 -7.46 1.18
CA ASP A 252 -7.89 -8.01 0.77
C ASP A 252 -7.70 -9.45 0.24
N PRO A 253 -8.28 -10.49 0.90
CA PRO A 253 -8.06 -11.87 0.52
C PRO A 253 -8.64 -12.22 -0.85
N TRP A 254 -9.79 -11.65 -1.21
CA TRP A 254 -10.41 -11.88 -2.52
C TRP A 254 -9.56 -11.29 -3.64
N LEU A 255 -9.19 -10.01 -3.51
CA LEU A 255 -8.36 -9.34 -4.51
C LEU A 255 -6.98 -10.00 -4.63
N ASN A 256 -6.37 -10.40 -3.50
CA ASN A 256 -5.10 -11.10 -3.51
C ASN A 256 -5.18 -12.45 -4.22
N GLY A 257 -6.23 -13.24 -3.94
CA GLY A 257 -6.48 -14.51 -4.63
C GLY A 257 -6.66 -14.31 -6.13
N ARG A 258 -7.41 -13.29 -6.53
CA ARG A 258 -7.62 -12.94 -7.94
C ARG A 258 -6.32 -12.49 -8.63
N LEU A 259 -5.57 -11.57 -8.04
CA LEU A 259 -4.30 -11.07 -8.60
C LEU A 259 -3.25 -12.18 -8.72
N THR A 260 -3.15 -13.07 -7.72
CA THR A 260 -2.24 -14.22 -7.77
C THR A 260 -2.61 -15.18 -8.89
N THR A 261 -3.90 -15.41 -9.09
CA THR A 261 -4.37 -16.30 -10.17
C THR A 261 -4.12 -15.70 -11.55
N LEU A 262 -4.40 -14.39 -11.73
CA LEU A 262 -4.08 -13.70 -12.99
C LEU A 262 -2.58 -13.75 -13.30
N HIS A 263 -1.74 -13.61 -12.28
CA HIS A 263 -0.29 -13.72 -12.41
C HIS A 263 0.14 -15.14 -12.77
N ALA A 264 -0.40 -16.17 -12.10
CA ALA A 264 -0.06 -17.55 -12.42
C ALA A 264 -0.55 -18.00 -13.83
N CYS A 265 -1.66 -17.42 -14.32
CA CYS A 265 -2.14 -17.65 -15.67
C CYS A 265 -1.28 -16.97 -16.74
N SER A 266 -0.49 -15.92 -16.40
CA SER A 266 0.25 -15.14 -17.39
C SER A 266 1.29 -15.96 -18.16
N ASP A 267 1.94 -16.93 -17.50
CA ASP A 267 2.89 -17.84 -18.14
C ASP A 267 2.24 -18.65 -19.27
N LEU A 268 1.02 -19.17 -19.03
CA LEU A 268 0.29 -19.93 -20.04
C LEU A 268 -0.22 -19.03 -21.17
N TRP A 269 -0.68 -17.82 -20.84
CA TRP A 269 -1.06 -16.84 -21.85
C TRP A 269 0.12 -16.43 -22.73
N ALA A 270 1.27 -16.17 -22.11
CA ALA A 270 2.51 -15.88 -22.85
C ALA A 270 2.95 -17.04 -23.76
N SER A 271 2.61 -18.27 -23.36
CA SER A 271 2.84 -19.48 -24.16
C SER A 271 1.75 -19.76 -25.21
N GLY A 272 0.77 -18.86 -25.38
CA GLY A 272 -0.34 -19.00 -26.33
C GLY A 272 -1.38 -20.06 -25.93
N ALA A 273 -1.41 -20.46 -24.65
CA ALA A 273 -2.29 -21.52 -24.17
C ALA A 273 -3.58 -20.98 -23.54
N ASN A 274 -4.63 -21.80 -23.67
CA ASN A 274 -5.87 -21.62 -22.93
C ASN A 274 -5.78 -22.36 -21.62
N VAL A 275 -6.04 -21.67 -20.53
CA VAL A 275 -6.09 -22.27 -19.19
C VAL A 275 -7.25 -23.27 -19.12
N ARG A 276 -7.01 -24.43 -18.56
CA ARG A 276 -8.00 -25.52 -18.42
C ARG A 276 -8.31 -25.84 -16.96
N SER A 277 -7.29 -25.84 -16.13
CA SER A 277 -7.46 -26.15 -14.71
C SER A 277 -6.36 -25.58 -13.86
N ALA A 278 -6.64 -25.49 -12.57
CA ALA A 278 -5.69 -25.08 -11.55
C ALA A 278 -5.75 -25.99 -10.32
N MET A 279 -4.63 -26.06 -9.60
CA MET A 279 -4.55 -26.51 -8.20
C MET A 279 -3.93 -25.39 -7.38
N ALA A 280 -4.41 -25.18 -6.14
CA ALA A 280 -3.95 -24.10 -5.29
C ALA A 280 -3.35 -24.62 -3.99
N THR A 281 -2.19 -24.08 -3.60
CA THR A 281 -1.65 -24.22 -2.26
C THR A 281 -1.86 -22.89 -1.53
N ILE A 282 -2.58 -22.91 -0.40
CA ILE A 282 -2.92 -21.71 0.37
C ILE A 282 -2.38 -21.88 1.78
N SER A 283 -1.52 -20.93 2.20
CA SER A 283 -1.03 -20.85 3.57
C SER A 283 -1.72 -19.67 4.27
N LEU A 284 -2.43 -19.97 5.36
CA LEU A 284 -3.17 -19.01 6.17
C LEU A 284 -2.37 -18.66 7.44
N PRO A 285 -2.43 -17.43 7.92
CA PRO A 285 -1.85 -17.09 9.22
C PRO A 285 -2.60 -17.82 10.36
N MET A 286 -1.94 -17.97 11.49
CA MET A 286 -2.55 -18.49 12.73
C MET A 286 -3.47 -17.43 13.32
N ILE A 287 -4.74 -17.50 12.96
CA ILE A 287 -5.83 -16.64 13.44
C ILE A 287 -7.00 -17.53 13.90
N SER A 288 -8.13 -16.96 14.35
CA SER A 288 -9.26 -17.78 14.76
C SER A 288 -9.81 -18.63 13.61
N GLY A 289 -10.41 -19.78 13.91
CA GLY A 289 -10.96 -20.66 12.88
C GLY A 289 -12.05 -20.02 12.02
N GLU A 290 -12.84 -19.10 12.61
CA GLU A 290 -13.86 -18.33 11.87
C GLU A 290 -13.22 -17.35 10.88
N GLU A 291 -12.16 -16.65 11.30
CA GLU A 291 -11.41 -15.76 10.43
C GLU A 291 -10.67 -16.53 9.34
N GLN A 292 -10.07 -17.69 9.67
CA GLN A 292 -9.43 -18.56 8.67
C GLN A 292 -10.43 -19.02 7.62
N GLN A 293 -11.64 -19.42 8.03
CA GLN A 293 -12.70 -19.82 7.11
C GLN A 293 -13.08 -18.66 6.18
N GLU A 294 -13.30 -17.47 6.72
CA GLU A 294 -13.69 -16.31 5.91
C GLU A 294 -12.58 -15.92 4.92
N TRP A 295 -11.34 -15.86 5.37
CA TRP A 295 -10.22 -15.56 4.50
C TRP A 295 -10.04 -16.59 3.39
N LEU A 296 -10.24 -17.88 3.71
CA LEU A 296 -10.18 -18.96 2.74
C LEU A 296 -11.31 -18.85 1.71
N VAL A 297 -12.55 -18.56 2.16
CA VAL A 297 -13.70 -18.36 1.27
C VAL A 297 -13.43 -17.22 0.29
N GLN A 298 -12.97 -16.08 0.78
CA GLN A 298 -12.67 -14.92 -0.06
C GLN A 298 -11.53 -15.22 -1.04
N THR A 299 -10.44 -15.86 -0.58
CA THR A 299 -9.32 -16.22 -1.45
C THR A 299 -9.76 -17.18 -2.56
N LEU A 300 -10.51 -18.23 -2.21
CA LEU A 300 -11.03 -19.19 -3.19
C LEU A 300 -12.01 -18.54 -4.16
N ALA A 301 -12.86 -17.62 -3.70
CA ALA A 301 -13.76 -16.86 -4.57
C ALA A 301 -12.98 -15.96 -5.55
N GLY A 302 -11.89 -15.34 -5.10
CA GLY A 302 -10.98 -14.57 -5.95
C GLY A 302 -10.32 -15.45 -7.02
N ILE A 303 -9.80 -16.61 -6.64
CA ILE A 303 -9.23 -17.61 -7.59
C ILE A 303 -10.28 -18.04 -8.60
N LYS A 304 -11.45 -18.45 -8.09
CA LYS A 304 -12.55 -18.93 -8.92
C LYS A 304 -13.01 -17.89 -9.95
N SER A 305 -13.06 -16.63 -9.57
CA SER A 305 -13.50 -15.55 -10.47
C SER A 305 -12.66 -15.46 -11.75
N VAL A 306 -11.34 -15.72 -11.67
CA VAL A 306 -10.44 -15.73 -12.83
C VAL A 306 -10.60 -16.99 -13.67
N LEU A 307 -10.75 -18.13 -13.01
CA LEU A 307 -10.90 -19.42 -13.69
C LEU A 307 -12.23 -19.50 -14.44
N ASP A 308 -13.32 -19.06 -13.83
CA ASP A 308 -14.65 -19.02 -14.44
C ASP A 308 -14.68 -18.17 -15.72
N GLU A 309 -14.00 -17.00 -15.73
CA GLU A 309 -13.87 -16.14 -16.92
C GLU A 309 -13.29 -16.87 -18.12
N GLN A 310 -12.53 -17.94 -17.91
CA GLN A 310 -11.82 -18.70 -18.92
C GLN A 310 -12.42 -20.10 -19.15
N GLY A 311 -13.50 -20.45 -18.45
CA GLY A 311 -14.07 -21.80 -18.45
C GLY A 311 -13.15 -22.86 -17.87
N ALA A 312 -12.25 -22.46 -16.95
CA ALA A 312 -11.30 -23.33 -16.29
C ALA A 312 -11.81 -23.77 -14.91
N SER A 313 -11.28 -24.89 -14.39
CA SER A 313 -11.73 -25.46 -13.12
C SER A 313 -10.62 -25.47 -12.06
N LEU A 314 -10.97 -25.12 -10.83
CA LEU A 314 -10.13 -25.41 -9.68
C LEU A 314 -10.35 -26.87 -9.26
N LEU A 315 -9.34 -27.72 -9.47
CA LEU A 315 -9.45 -29.18 -9.25
C LEU A 315 -9.27 -29.56 -7.77
N GLY A 316 -8.61 -28.71 -6.98
CA GLY A 316 -8.30 -28.95 -5.59
C GLY A 316 -7.04 -28.21 -5.17
N GLY A 317 -6.38 -28.71 -4.14
CA GLY A 317 -5.16 -28.11 -3.65
C GLY A 317 -4.80 -28.57 -2.25
N HIS A 318 -4.00 -27.74 -1.56
CA HIS A 318 -3.57 -27.96 -0.20
C HIS A 318 -3.70 -26.67 0.63
N THR A 319 -4.13 -26.79 1.88
CA THR A 319 -4.22 -25.67 2.83
C THR A 319 -3.37 -25.97 4.04
N MET A 320 -2.65 -24.96 4.53
CA MET A 320 -1.80 -25.09 5.71
C MET A 320 -1.82 -23.81 6.55
N GLU A 321 -1.49 -23.95 7.81
CA GLU A 321 -1.20 -22.80 8.66
C GLU A 321 0.27 -22.38 8.55
N ALA A 322 0.52 -21.09 8.39
CA ALA A 322 1.86 -20.51 8.48
C ALA A 322 2.30 -20.49 9.94
N ARG A 323 3.04 -21.50 10.37
CA ARG A 323 3.62 -21.56 11.72
C ARG A 323 4.89 -20.72 11.74
N SER A 324 4.80 -19.46 12.21
CA SER A 324 5.97 -18.64 12.46
C SER A 324 6.54 -18.91 13.85
N SER A 325 7.86 -19.02 13.97
CA SER A 325 8.51 -18.99 15.29
C SER A 325 8.39 -17.58 15.89
N PRO A 326 8.06 -17.43 17.19
CA PRO A 326 8.06 -16.12 17.83
C PRO A 326 9.50 -15.56 17.89
N PRO A 327 9.73 -14.25 17.77
CA PRO A 327 8.75 -13.18 17.73
C PRO A 327 8.74 -12.37 16.41
N SER A 328 8.45 -12.94 15.26
CA SER A 328 8.20 -12.12 14.09
C SER A 328 6.75 -11.64 14.11
N THR A 329 6.54 -10.40 14.47
CA THR A 329 5.24 -9.72 14.56
C THR A 329 4.61 -9.41 13.19
N THR A 330 5.25 -9.77 12.10
CA THR A 330 4.76 -9.54 10.75
C THR A 330 4.15 -10.82 10.18
N SER A 331 2.82 -10.95 10.32
CA SER A 331 2.08 -11.90 9.50
C SER A 331 2.32 -11.59 8.02
N LEU A 332 2.86 -12.56 7.28
CA LEU A 332 3.03 -12.45 5.82
C LEU A 332 1.68 -12.40 5.07
N GLY A 333 0.56 -12.42 5.79
CA GLY A 333 -0.76 -12.56 5.22
C GLY A 333 -0.98 -13.94 4.60
N ILE A 334 -1.94 -14.01 3.68
CA ILE A 334 -2.21 -15.25 2.94
C ILE A 334 -1.14 -15.44 1.87
N GLN A 335 -0.53 -16.62 1.83
CA GLN A 335 0.35 -17.01 0.71
C GLN A 335 -0.41 -17.97 -0.19
N THR A 336 -0.42 -17.65 -1.46
CA THR A 336 -1.12 -18.45 -2.47
C THR A 336 -0.18 -18.80 -3.60
N ILE A 337 -0.13 -20.08 -3.94
CA ILE A 337 0.64 -20.63 -5.06
C ILE A 337 -0.33 -21.46 -5.89
N LEU A 338 -0.30 -21.27 -7.20
CA LEU A 338 -1.14 -22.04 -8.12
C LEU A 338 -0.29 -22.81 -9.12
N THR A 339 -0.64 -24.06 -9.33
CA THR A 339 -0.22 -24.82 -10.48
C THR A 339 -1.32 -24.74 -11.52
N ILE A 340 -1.01 -24.15 -12.68
CA ILE A 340 -1.95 -23.93 -13.77
C ILE A 340 -1.65 -24.87 -14.92
N ASN A 341 -2.68 -25.49 -15.48
CA ASN A 341 -2.58 -26.34 -16.66
C ASN A 341 -3.37 -25.71 -17.80
N GLY A 342 -2.84 -25.82 -19.01
CA GLY A 342 -3.48 -25.30 -20.20
C GLY A 342 -3.15 -26.08 -21.44
N THR A 343 -3.83 -25.75 -22.53
CA THR A 343 -3.63 -26.41 -23.83
C THR A 343 -3.44 -25.36 -24.93
N THR A 344 -2.56 -25.68 -25.87
CA THR A 344 -2.40 -24.92 -27.11
C THR A 344 -2.18 -25.82 -28.31
N ASN A 345 -2.59 -25.36 -29.46
CA ASN A 345 -2.23 -25.99 -30.73
C ASN A 345 -0.91 -25.46 -31.29
N ARG A 346 -0.44 -24.34 -30.71
CA ARG A 346 0.81 -23.70 -31.10
C ARG A 346 1.44 -23.05 -29.87
N HIS A 347 2.50 -23.64 -29.39
CA HIS A 347 3.28 -23.09 -28.29
C HIS A 347 4.09 -21.87 -28.76
N TRP A 348 3.90 -20.72 -28.14
CA TRP A 348 4.74 -19.55 -28.31
C TRP A 348 5.92 -19.65 -27.36
N HIS A 349 7.11 -19.62 -27.93
CA HIS A 349 8.35 -19.74 -27.15
C HIS A 349 8.89 -18.35 -26.78
N LYS A 350 9.70 -18.28 -25.74
CA LYS A 350 10.47 -17.07 -25.40
C LYS A 350 11.47 -16.72 -26.49
N SER A 351 12.10 -17.71 -27.09
CA SER A 351 13.08 -17.56 -28.17
C SER A 351 12.41 -17.64 -29.54
N GLY A 352 13.04 -17.02 -30.55
CA GLY A 352 12.54 -17.09 -31.93
C GLY A 352 12.38 -15.73 -32.60
N MET A 353 12.77 -14.65 -31.93
CA MET A 353 12.79 -13.30 -32.52
C MET A 353 13.64 -13.25 -33.79
N ARG A 354 13.25 -12.40 -34.73
CA ARG A 354 13.87 -12.25 -36.06
C ARG A 354 14.17 -10.79 -36.35
N PRO A 355 15.16 -10.50 -37.20
CA PRO A 355 15.38 -9.16 -37.71
C PRO A 355 14.10 -8.59 -38.34
N GLY A 356 13.74 -7.38 -37.98
CA GLY A 356 12.52 -6.71 -38.46
C GLY A 356 11.28 -6.91 -37.58
N ASP A 357 11.36 -7.72 -36.53
CA ASP A 357 10.28 -7.87 -35.57
C ASP A 357 10.01 -6.56 -34.82
N VAL A 358 8.75 -6.36 -34.44
CA VAL A 358 8.30 -5.25 -33.61
C VAL A 358 7.91 -5.78 -32.23
N LEU A 359 8.41 -5.12 -31.17
CA LEU A 359 8.06 -5.44 -29.80
C LEU A 359 6.74 -4.78 -29.41
N LEU A 360 5.79 -5.56 -28.93
CA LEU A 360 4.53 -5.09 -28.38
C LEU A 360 4.50 -5.32 -26.88
N ILE A 361 4.00 -4.35 -26.13
CA ILE A 361 3.77 -4.44 -24.68
C ILE A 361 2.29 -4.21 -24.39
N SER A 362 1.68 -5.10 -23.63
CA SER A 362 0.23 -5.08 -23.39
C SER A 362 -0.19 -4.13 -22.25
N ARG A 363 0.72 -3.79 -21.35
CA ARG A 363 0.42 -2.96 -20.17
C ARG A 363 1.57 -2.02 -19.82
N PRO A 364 1.27 -0.90 -19.13
CA PRO A 364 2.29 -0.02 -18.59
C PRO A 364 3.20 -0.74 -17.59
N LEU A 365 4.41 -0.25 -17.42
CA LEU A 365 5.39 -0.72 -16.44
C LEU A 365 5.40 0.16 -15.18
N GLY A 366 5.95 -0.35 -14.07
CA GLY A 366 6.20 0.43 -12.87
C GLY A 366 5.43 0.01 -11.62
N THR A 367 4.64 -1.07 -11.65
CA THR A 367 3.92 -1.58 -10.48
C THR A 367 4.84 -1.81 -9.28
N GLY A 368 6.02 -2.43 -9.47
CA GLY A 368 6.98 -2.67 -8.40
C GLY A 368 7.47 -1.39 -7.71
N VAL A 369 7.59 -0.29 -8.44
CA VAL A 369 7.97 1.02 -7.89
C VAL A 369 6.80 1.62 -7.10
N LEU A 370 5.56 1.53 -7.62
CA LEU A 370 4.37 2.02 -6.93
C LEU A 370 4.15 1.29 -5.61
N PHE A 371 4.28 -0.03 -5.59
CA PHE A 371 4.16 -0.82 -4.35
C PHE A 371 5.30 -0.52 -3.37
N ALA A 372 6.55 -0.40 -3.85
CA ALA A 372 7.68 -0.01 -3.00
C ALA A 372 7.47 1.38 -2.37
N GLY A 373 6.98 2.33 -3.15
CA GLY A 373 6.63 3.66 -2.65
C GLY A 373 5.45 3.63 -1.67
N ALA A 374 4.44 2.78 -1.90
CA ALA A 374 3.29 2.63 -1.00
C ALA A 374 3.71 2.07 0.36
N MET A 375 4.65 1.11 0.40
CA MET A 375 5.18 0.54 1.64
C MET A 375 5.84 1.59 2.55
N ILE A 376 6.35 2.67 2.00
CA ILE A 376 6.98 3.78 2.74
C ILE A 376 6.11 5.05 2.76
N GLY A 377 4.84 4.96 2.33
CA GLY A 377 3.90 6.09 2.35
C GLY A 377 4.15 7.17 1.29
N GLU A 378 4.95 6.90 0.25
CA GLU A 378 5.35 7.88 -0.76
C GLU A 378 4.53 7.82 -2.06
N THR A 379 3.74 6.77 -2.24
CA THR A 379 2.83 6.64 -3.39
C THR A 379 1.48 7.23 -3.05
N ALA A 380 0.99 8.14 -3.88
CA ALA A 380 -0.38 8.64 -3.74
C ALA A 380 -1.39 7.50 -3.96
N PRO A 381 -2.43 7.35 -3.11
CA PRO A 381 -3.38 6.24 -3.18
C PRO A 381 -3.99 6.04 -4.56
N GLY A 382 -4.37 7.11 -5.25
CA GLY A 382 -4.98 7.02 -6.59
C GLY A 382 -4.08 6.37 -7.65
N TYR A 383 -2.75 6.49 -7.55
CA TYR A 383 -1.83 5.81 -8.48
C TYR A 383 -1.75 4.31 -8.21
N LEU A 384 -1.82 3.93 -6.94
CA LEU A 384 -1.86 2.52 -6.56
C LEU A 384 -3.19 1.88 -6.97
N ASP A 385 -4.32 2.59 -6.78
CA ASP A 385 -5.64 2.13 -7.18
C ASP A 385 -5.73 1.92 -8.69
N GLU A 386 -5.20 2.86 -9.50
CA GLU A 386 -5.12 2.72 -10.95
C GLU A 386 -4.32 1.47 -11.36
N ALA A 387 -3.16 1.25 -10.73
CA ALA A 387 -2.34 0.08 -10.99
C ALA A 387 -3.07 -1.22 -10.62
N LEU A 388 -3.71 -1.27 -9.45
CA LEU A 388 -4.50 -2.43 -8.99
C LEU A 388 -5.69 -2.71 -9.92
N GLN A 389 -6.40 -1.69 -10.38
CA GLN A 389 -7.49 -1.84 -11.36
C GLN A 389 -7.00 -2.47 -12.66
N LYS A 390 -5.85 -2.03 -13.17
CA LYS A 390 -5.24 -2.62 -14.39
C LYS A 390 -4.74 -4.04 -14.15
N MET A 391 -4.10 -4.31 -13.01
CA MET A 391 -3.64 -5.65 -12.64
C MET A 391 -4.81 -6.62 -12.47
N ASN A 392 -5.96 -6.15 -12.00
CA ASN A 392 -7.18 -6.93 -11.78
C ASN A 392 -7.93 -7.32 -13.08
N GLN A 393 -7.51 -6.81 -14.24
CA GLN A 393 -8.09 -7.16 -15.54
C GLN A 393 -7.40 -8.41 -16.11
N SER A 394 -8.18 -9.39 -16.54
CA SER A 394 -7.64 -10.56 -17.25
C SER A 394 -7.13 -10.16 -18.64
N GLN A 395 -6.07 -10.83 -19.10
CA GLN A 395 -5.55 -10.67 -20.46
C GLN A 395 -5.90 -11.83 -21.40
N HIS A 396 -6.71 -12.81 -20.95
CA HIS A 396 -7.01 -13.99 -21.77
C HIS A 396 -7.67 -13.63 -23.08
N MET A 397 -8.58 -12.63 -23.11
CA MET A 397 -9.23 -12.16 -24.35
C MET A 397 -8.22 -11.54 -25.31
N LEU A 398 -7.26 -10.75 -24.80
CA LEU A 398 -6.18 -10.21 -25.62
C LEU A 398 -5.37 -11.34 -26.30
N ILE A 399 -5.13 -12.44 -25.59
CA ILE A 399 -4.42 -13.59 -26.15
C ILE A 399 -5.24 -14.24 -27.27
N GLU A 400 -6.54 -14.40 -27.11
CA GLU A 400 -7.41 -14.90 -28.18
C GLU A 400 -7.36 -13.99 -29.43
N ASP A 401 -7.39 -12.68 -29.25
CA ASP A 401 -7.28 -11.71 -30.34
C ASP A 401 -5.92 -11.80 -31.04
N ILE A 402 -4.82 -11.95 -30.28
CA ILE A 402 -3.46 -12.05 -30.83
C ILE A 402 -3.26 -13.37 -31.58
N LYS A 403 -3.93 -14.46 -31.22
CA LYS A 403 -3.85 -15.75 -31.94
C LYS A 403 -4.17 -15.63 -33.43
N ILE A 404 -4.95 -14.62 -33.82
CA ILE A 404 -5.28 -14.34 -35.23
C ILE A 404 -4.01 -14.04 -36.05
N LEU A 405 -2.97 -13.47 -35.43
CA LEU A 405 -1.70 -13.20 -36.09
C LEU A 405 -0.93 -14.46 -36.50
N GLY A 406 -1.30 -15.61 -35.96
CA GLY A 406 -0.79 -16.92 -36.35
C GLY A 406 0.75 -16.98 -36.37
N SER A 407 1.33 -17.28 -37.55
CA SER A 407 2.79 -17.42 -37.70
C SER A 407 3.58 -16.12 -37.57
N ALA A 408 2.95 -14.96 -37.50
CA ALA A 408 3.64 -13.67 -37.28
C ALA A 408 4.07 -13.49 -35.82
N ILE A 409 3.61 -14.33 -34.88
CA ILE A 409 4.14 -14.33 -33.51
C ILE A 409 5.39 -15.20 -33.51
N HIS A 410 6.55 -14.59 -33.35
CA HIS A 410 7.83 -15.27 -33.34
C HIS A 410 8.31 -15.61 -31.94
N ALA A 411 8.05 -14.76 -30.94
CA ALA A 411 8.38 -14.95 -29.55
C ALA A 411 7.38 -14.24 -28.65
N CYS A 412 7.17 -14.75 -27.46
CA CYS A 412 6.31 -14.11 -26.44
C CYS A 412 6.82 -14.47 -25.04
N THR A 413 6.64 -13.55 -24.09
CA THR A 413 6.88 -13.77 -22.66
C THR A 413 6.00 -12.81 -21.86
N ASP A 414 5.72 -13.13 -20.61
CA ASP A 414 5.17 -12.16 -19.67
C ASP A 414 6.27 -11.29 -19.04
N ILE A 415 5.92 -10.16 -18.45
CA ILE A 415 6.85 -9.29 -17.74
C ILE A 415 6.46 -9.26 -16.27
N THR A 416 7.30 -9.85 -15.43
CA THR A 416 7.10 -9.98 -13.99
C THR A 416 8.24 -9.38 -13.18
N GLY A 417 8.69 -10.02 -12.10
CA GLY A 417 9.68 -9.49 -11.16
C GLY A 417 11.03 -9.14 -11.74
N PHE A 418 11.45 -9.79 -12.83
CA PHE A 418 12.74 -9.51 -13.49
C PHE A 418 12.70 -8.25 -14.39
N GLY A 419 11.50 -7.68 -14.60
CA GLY A 419 11.31 -6.46 -15.36
C GLY A 419 11.54 -6.63 -16.87
N LEU A 420 11.27 -5.57 -17.63
CA LEU A 420 11.36 -5.59 -19.10
C LEU A 420 12.69 -6.14 -19.62
N LEU A 421 13.79 -5.62 -19.11
CA LEU A 421 15.12 -5.97 -19.63
C LEU A 421 15.55 -7.38 -19.24
N GLY A 422 15.13 -7.88 -18.07
CA GLY A 422 15.40 -9.25 -17.68
C GLY A 422 14.72 -10.26 -18.61
N HIS A 423 13.39 -10.07 -18.83
CA HIS A 423 12.64 -10.95 -19.72
C HIS A 423 13.05 -10.82 -21.20
N LEU A 424 13.32 -9.60 -21.67
CA LEU A 424 13.84 -9.38 -23.02
C LEU A 424 15.21 -10.08 -23.21
N GLY A 425 16.03 -10.07 -22.16
CA GLY A 425 17.29 -10.79 -22.19
C GLY A 425 17.13 -12.30 -22.28
N GLU A 426 16.12 -12.86 -21.62
CA GLU A 426 15.79 -14.28 -21.78
C GLU A 426 15.35 -14.59 -23.21
N MET A 427 14.55 -13.69 -23.83
CA MET A 427 14.16 -13.84 -25.25
C MET A 427 15.36 -13.80 -26.20
N LEU A 428 16.39 -13.03 -25.88
CA LEU A 428 17.62 -12.88 -26.68
C LEU A 428 18.66 -13.97 -26.43
N ALA A 429 18.56 -14.74 -25.34
CA ALA A 429 19.60 -15.64 -24.88
C ALA A 429 20.03 -16.70 -25.91
N GLY A 430 19.17 -17.05 -26.86
CA GLY A 430 19.46 -17.98 -27.95
C GLY A 430 19.92 -17.33 -29.27
N SER A 431 20.03 -16.01 -29.34
CA SER A 431 20.18 -15.25 -30.60
C SER A 431 21.36 -14.28 -30.51
N SER A 432 22.57 -14.77 -30.69
CA SER A 432 23.81 -13.99 -30.53
C SER A 432 23.97 -12.82 -31.52
N GLU A 433 23.20 -12.78 -32.60
CA GLU A 433 23.31 -11.80 -33.70
C GLU A 433 22.22 -10.75 -33.71
N LEU A 434 21.20 -10.86 -32.81
CA LEU A 434 20.12 -9.92 -32.77
C LEU A 434 20.45 -8.72 -31.88
N THR A 435 20.12 -7.54 -32.38
CA THR A 435 20.14 -6.28 -31.64
C THR A 435 18.71 -5.77 -31.50
N VAL A 436 18.32 -5.36 -30.29
CA VAL A 436 17.03 -4.76 -30.02
C VAL A 436 17.22 -3.26 -29.75
N GLN A 437 16.52 -2.45 -30.51
CA GLN A 437 16.45 -1.01 -30.29
C GLN A 437 15.18 -0.67 -29.53
N ILE A 438 15.31 -0.02 -28.38
CA ILE A 438 14.18 0.41 -27.54
C ILE A 438 14.16 1.93 -27.47
N ASP A 439 13.05 2.53 -27.86
CA ASP A 439 12.78 3.93 -27.55
C ASP A 439 12.21 4.01 -26.13
N SER A 440 13.03 4.52 -25.21
CA SER A 440 12.63 4.65 -23.79
C SER A 440 11.42 5.56 -23.57
N HIS A 441 11.16 6.50 -24.49
CA HIS A 441 10.00 7.40 -24.42
C HIS A 441 8.70 6.71 -24.85
N ALA A 442 8.80 5.66 -25.66
CA ALA A 442 7.68 4.86 -26.10
C ALA A 442 7.22 3.82 -25.08
N ILE A 443 8.00 3.58 -24.01
CA ILE A 443 7.63 2.62 -22.96
C ILE A 443 6.49 3.21 -22.11
N PRO A 444 5.29 2.61 -22.11
CA PRO A 444 4.22 3.10 -21.26
C PRO A 444 4.53 2.82 -19.78
N THR A 445 4.29 3.80 -18.93
CA THR A 445 4.47 3.68 -17.48
C THR A 445 3.21 4.06 -16.73
N TYR A 446 2.96 3.41 -15.58
CA TYR A 446 1.89 3.81 -14.69
C TYR A 446 2.12 5.23 -14.15
N ASN A 447 1.03 5.97 -13.95
CA ASN A 447 1.07 7.28 -13.32
C ASN A 447 1.76 7.20 -11.96
N GLY A 448 2.63 8.17 -11.67
CA GLY A 448 3.42 8.20 -10.42
C GLY A 448 4.69 7.33 -10.41
N ALA A 449 4.87 6.35 -11.30
CA ALA A 449 6.04 5.48 -11.30
C ALA A 449 7.34 6.23 -11.61
N MET A 450 7.37 7.03 -12.68
CA MET A 450 8.57 7.80 -13.06
C MET A 450 8.99 8.85 -12.03
N PRO A 451 8.07 9.64 -11.43
CA PRO A 451 8.41 10.54 -10.33
C PRO A 451 9.04 9.82 -9.12
N LEU A 452 8.54 8.66 -8.75
CA LEU A 452 9.10 7.86 -7.65
C LEU A 452 10.50 7.33 -7.98
N LEU A 453 10.70 6.82 -9.20
CA LEU A 453 12.03 6.40 -9.67
C LEU A 453 13.04 7.55 -9.65
N LYS A 454 12.68 8.74 -10.12
CA LYS A 454 13.53 9.94 -10.06
C LYS A 454 13.91 10.34 -8.63
N ARG A 455 13.08 10.01 -7.66
CA ARG A 455 13.34 10.20 -6.22
C ARG A 455 14.16 9.05 -5.61
N GLY A 456 14.56 8.06 -6.40
CA GLY A 456 15.37 6.93 -5.96
C GLY A 456 14.59 5.76 -5.34
N ILE A 457 13.25 5.78 -5.38
CA ILE A 457 12.43 4.70 -4.89
C ILE A 457 12.45 3.55 -5.90
N LYS A 458 12.84 2.37 -5.44
CA LYS A 458 13.07 1.18 -6.28
C LYS A 458 12.42 -0.04 -5.62
N SER A 459 11.98 -1.00 -6.45
CA SER A 459 11.56 -2.31 -5.94
C SER A 459 12.76 -3.09 -5.38
N THR A 460 12.52 -4.08 -4.53
CA THR A 460 13.59 -4.97 -3.99
C THR A 460 14.32 -5.74 -5.08
N MET A 461 13.70 -6.00 -6.22
CA MET A 461 14.32 -6.68 -7.36
C MET A 461 15.19 -5.74 -8.22
N ALA A 462 15.09 -4.42 -8.06
CA ALA A 462 15.80 -3.48 -8.92
C ALA A 462 17.33 -3.67 -8.96
N PRO A 463 18.03 -3.96 -7.84
CA PRO A 463 19.47 -4.22 -7.89
C PRO A 463 19.83 -5.49 -8.71
N TYR A 464 18.98 -6.50 -8.64
CA TYR A 464 19.16 -7.75 -9.39
C TYR A 464 18.83 -7.55 -10.87
N ASN A 465 17.79 -6.78 -11.18
CA ASN A 465 17.41 -6.44 -12.54
C ASN A 465 18.50 -5.59 -13.22
N GLN A 466 19.17 -4.71 -12.47
CA GLN A 466 20.30 -3.93 -12.96
C GLN A 466 21.50 -4.82 -13.30
N ARG A 467 21.80 -5.85 -12.47
CA ARG A 467 22.85 -6.82 -12.79
C ARG A 467 22.53 -7.65 -14.03
N ALA A 468 21.26 -8.07 -14.18
CA ALA A 468 20.82 -8.75 -15.39
C ALA A 468 21.07 -7.89 -16.64
N TRP A 469 20.81 -6.60 -16.58
CA TRP A 469 21.14 -5.63 -17.61
C TRP A 469 22.65 -5.60 -17.93
N GLU A 470 23.50 -5.53 -16.89
CA GLU A 470 24.96 -5.51 -17.07
C GLU A 470 25.48 -6.79 -17.76
N LEU A 471 24.87 -7.94 -17.46
CA LEU A 471 25.19 -9.22 -18.09
C LEU A 471 24.75 -9.27 -19.55
N LEU A 472 23.64 -8.61 -19.89
CA LEU A 472 23.09 -8.53 -21.25
C LEU A 472 23.71 -7.37 -22.03
N GLY A 473 24.02 -6.27 -21.34
CA GLY A 473 24.49 -5.01 -21.92
C GLY A 473 25.93 -4.98 -22.39
N LYS A 474 26.64 -6.10 -22.37
CA LYS A 474 27.98 -6.19 -23.00
C LYS A 474 27.97 -6.03 -24.53
N LYS A 475 26.79 -5.75 -25.12
CA LYS A 475 26.58 -5.58 -26.56
C LYS A 475 25.62 -4.44 -26.93
N ILE A 476 25.43 -3.43 -26.08
CA ILE A 476 24.63 -2.23 -26.41
C ILE A 476 25.56 -1.08 -26.64
#